data_f46bf59e864cd3d5d01e3831abd45ffb
#
_entry.id   f46bf59e864cd3d5d01e3831abd45ffb
#
_cell.length_a   1.000
_cell.length_b   1.000
_cell.length_c   1.000
_cell.angle_alpha   90.00
_cell.angle_beta   90.00
_cell.angle_gamma   90.00
#
_symmetry.space_group_name_H-M   'P 1'
#
loop_
_entity.id
_entity.type
_entity.pdbx_description
1 polymer ?
#
loop_
_entity_poly.entity_id
_entity_poly.type
_entity_poly.pdbx_seq_one_letter_code
_entity_poly.pdbx_strand_id
1 'polypeptide(L)'
;MKFVALHIIYLERTMIEVMESALQKAAGEGMDEFIQVFTDKYKEVIGGELTAETMPLLTGEQHSLLAYQIFRDEIMVGGFCQLIQNGYGGYIFDNPFAKVMRSWGADELSKLVYKAKKIYDVNRKDLEKERTDDEFMAMYEQYEVFDALEDEFLEKEEEYTALVASYVDEHLDLFAKIIK
;
A
#
# COMPACT_ATOMS: atom_id res chain seq x y z
N MET A 1 18.39 -5.53 -32.26
CA MET A 1 17.41 -6.54 -31.83
C MET A 1 17.00 -6.47 -30.34
N LYS A 2 17.76 -5.84 -29.43
CA LYS A 2 17.36 -5.67 -28.01
C LYS A 2 16.23 -4.63 -27.77
N PHE A 3 16.07 -3.63 -28.64
CA PHE A 3 15.05 -2.58 -28.48
C PHE A 3 13.62 -3.03 -28.82
N VAL A 4 13.45 -4.03 -29.68
CA VAL A 4 12.12 -4.55 -30.06
C VAL A 4 11.53 -5.42 -28.93
N ALA A 5 12.36 -6.17 -28.21
CA ALA A 5 11.92 -6.98 -27.07
C ALA A 5 11.46 -6.11 -25.89
N LEU A 6 12.14 -4.97 -25.62
CA LEU A 6 11.72 -4.03 -24.59
C LEU A 6 10.39 -3.35 -24.93
N HIS A 7 10.14 -3.08 -26.20
CA HIS A 7 8.89 -2.45 -26.66
C HIS A 7 7.69 -3.41 -26.60
N ILE A 8 7.94 -4.71 -26.79
CA ILE A 8 6.91 -5.76 -26.69
C ILE A 8 6.53 -6.00 -25.23
N ILE A 9 7.48 -5.98 -24.29
CA ILE A 9 7.22 -6.08 -22.84
C ILE A 9 6.43 -4.87 -22.33
N TYR A 10 6.61 -3.69 -22.93
CA TYR A 10 5.83 -2.49 -22.60
C TYR A 10 4.39 -2.52 -23.15
N LEU A 11 4.11 -3.34 -24.17
CA LEU A 11 2.80 -3.48 -24.83
C LEU A 11 1.91 -4.58 -24.24
N GLU A 12 2.45 -5.47 -23.40
CA GLU A 12 1.70 -6.51 -22.70
C GLU A 12 1.56 -6.22 -21.19
N ARG A 13 1.47 -4.95 -20.78
CA ARG A 13 0.89 -4.67 -19.46
C ARG A 13 -0.54 -5.20 -19.51
N THR A 14 -0.78 -6.30 -18.84
CA THR A 14 -2.12 -6.87 -18.68
C THR A 14 -3.01 -5.76 -18.16
N MET A 15 -3.91 -5.28 -19.02
CA MET A 15 -4.81 -4.19 -18.65
C MET A 15 -5.74 -4.73 -17.57
N ILE A 16 -5.60 -4.23 -16.36
CA ILE A 16 -6.41 -4.68 -15.23
C ILE A 16 -7.84 -4.21 -15.48
N GLU A 17 -8.77 -5.15 -15.56
CA GLU A 17 -10.19 -4.89 -15.79
C GLU A 17 -11.00 -5.10 -14.52
N VAL A 18 -11.92 -4.17 -14.26
CA VAL A 18 -12.83 -4.21 -13.13
C VAL A 18 -14.26 -4.01 -13.63
N MET A 19 -15.20 -4.83 -13.15
CA MET A 19 -16.61 -4.71 -13.51
C MET A 19 -17.22 -3.48 -12.81
N GLU A 20 -17.94 -2.63 -13.56
CA GLU A 20 -18.69 -1.49 -13.00
C GLU A 20 -19.66 -1.93 -11.89
N SER A 21 -20.35 -3.06 -12.10
CA SER A 21 -21.27 -3.63 -11.11
C SER A 21 -20.60 -4.03 -9.80
N ALA A 22 -19.34 -4.50 -9.85
CA ALA A 22 -18.56 -4.83 -8.65
C ALA A 22 -18.20 -3.57 -7.86
N LEU A 23 -17.80 -2.50 -8.55
CA LEU A 23 -17.51 -1.20 -7.92
C LEU A 23 -18.76 -0.59 -7.28
N GLN A 24 -19.89 -0.60 -7.98
CA GLN A 24 -21.15 -0.07 -7.45
C GLN A 24 -21.61 -0.83 -6.21
N LYS A 25 -21.47 -2.15 -6.21
CA LYS A 25 -21.78 -2.99 -5.05
C LYS A 25 -20.85 -2.64 -3.87
N ALA A 26 -19.56 -2.67 -4.08
CA ALA A 26 -18.56 -2.40 -3.06
C ALA A 26 -18.67 -0.98 -2.47
N ALA A 27 -18.93 0.03 -3.32
CA ALA A 27 -19.17 1.40 -2.86
C ALA A 27 -20.44 1.54 -1.96
N GLY A 28 -21.39 0.62 -2.08
CA GLY A 28 -22.54 0.53 -1.19
C GLY A 28 -22.26 -0.19 0.14
N GLU A 29 -21.15 -0.93 0.23
CA GLU A 29 -20.72 -1.67 1.41
C GLU A 29 -19.76 -0.82 2.25
N GLY A 30 -18.76 -0.16 1.63
CA GLY A 30 -17.82 0.73 2.29
C GLY A 30 -16.72 1.24 1.34
N MET A 31 -15.92 2.17 1.84
CA MET A 31 -14.83 2.77 1.06
C MET A 31 -13.62 1.84 0.97
N ASP A 32 -13.37 1.06 1.98
CA ASP A 32 -12.35 0.02 2.00
C ASP A 32 -12.72 -1.14 1.07
N GLU A 33 -13.97 -1.60 1.04
CA GLU A 33 -14.45 -2.57 0.06
C GLU A 33 -14.31 -2.04 -1.37
N PHE A 34 -14.59 -0.74 -1.60
CA PHE A 34 -14.38 -0.12 -2.90
C PHE A 34 -12.92 -0.17 -3.34
N ILE A 35 -11.98 0.20 -2.45
CA ILE A 35 -10.53 0.10 -2.72
C ILE A 35 -10.12 -1.35 -2.95
N GLN A 36 -10.65 -2.29 -2.18
CA GLN A 36 -10.31 -3.70 -2.23
C GLN A 36 -10.61 -4.33 -3.60
N VAL A 37 -11.65 -3.89 -4.30
CA VAL A 37 -11.94 -4.38 -5.66
C VAL A 37 -10.74 -4.22 -6.60
N PHE A 38 -10.00 -3.11 -6.51
CA PHE A 38 -8.80 -2.87 -7.30
C PHE A 38 -7.62 -3.69 -6.77
N THR A 39 -7.37 -3.61 -5.47
CA THR A 39 -6.18 -4.22 -4.87
C THR A 39 -6.20 -5.75 -4.93
N ASP A 40 -7.36 -6.37 -4.90
CA ASP A 40 -7.50 -7.81 -5.14
C ASP A 40 -7.08 -8.18 -6.56
N LYS A 41 -7.45 -7.36 -7.56
CA LYS A 41 -6.98 -7.57 -8.94
C LYS A 41 -5.47 -7.37 -9.07
N TYR A 42 -4.89 -6.44 -8.35
CA TYR A 42 -3.44 -6.25 -8.33
C TYR A 42 -2.74 -7.47 -7.72
N LYS A 43 -3.25 -7.99 -6.60
CA LYS A 43 -2.73 -9.22 -5.97
C LYS A 43 -2.83 -10.43 -6.91
N GLU A 44 -3.94 -10.58 -7.65
CA GLU A 44 -4.08 -11.62 -8.67
C GLU A 44 -2.98 -11.51 -9.75
N VAL A 45 -2.74 -10.30 -10.28
CA VAL A 45 -1.76 -10.05 -11.35
C VAL A 45 -0.33 -10.32 -10.90
N ILE A 46 0.03 -9.96 -9.67
CA ILE A 46 1.37 -10.19 -9.12
C ILE A 46 1.55 -11.58 -8.50
N GLY A 47 0.51 -12.44 -8.52
CA GLY A 47 0.58 -13.77 -7.91
C GLY A 47 0.68 -13.76 -6.38
N GLY A 48 0.27 -12.67 -5.74
CA GLY A 48 0.30 -12.48 -4.28
C GLY A 48 1.64 -12.01 -3.70
N GLU A 49 2.69 -11.93 -4.51
CA GLU A 49 4.03 -11.58 -4.03
C GLU A 49 4.63 -10.36 -4.77
N LEU A 50 5.20 -9.44 -3.99
CA LEU A 50 5.94 -8.28 -4.49
C LEU A 50 7.41 -8.67 -4.65
N THR A 51 7.79 -9.09 -5.87
CA THR A 51 9.16 -9.45 -6.24
C THR A 51 9.71 -8.52 -7.31
N ALA A 52 11.00 -8.60 -7.60
CA ALA A 52 11.62 -7.82 -8.69
C ALA A 52 10.98 -8.13 -10.05
N GLU A 53 10.45 -9.35 -10.23
CA GLU A 53 9.79 -9.81 -11.46
C GLU A 53 8.34 -9.31 -11.55
N THR A 54 7.63 -9.20 -10.42
CA THR A 54 6.21 -8.81 -10.38
C THR A 54 6.00 -7.31 -10.27
N MET A 55 6.93 -6.56 -9.67
CA MET A 55 6.86 -5.10 -9.56
C MET A 55 6.57 -4.38 -10.90
N PRO A 56 7.16 -4.75 -12.05
CA PRO A 56 6.86 -4.08 -13.32
C PRO A 56 5.46 -4.32 -13.88
N LEU A 57 4.69 -5.24 -13.30
CA LEU A 57 3.33 -5.58 -13.77
C LEU A 57 2.28 -4.52 -13.40
N LEU A 58 2.56 -3.70 -12.39
CA LEU A 58 1.69 -2.62 -11.94
C LEU A 58 2.24 -1.24 -12.31
N THR A 59 1.36 -0.26 -12.46
CA THR A 59 1.72 1.15 -12.61
C THR A 59 2.11 1.78 -11.26
N GLY A 60 2.64 3.00 -11.27
CA GLY A 60 2.96 3.72 -10.03
C GLY A 60 1.71 4.01 -9.18
N GLU A 61 0.61 4.36 -9.83
CA GLU A 61 -0.68 4.61 -9.17
C GLU A 61 -1.24 3.33 -8.55
N GLN A 62 -1.19 2.22 -9.28
CA GLN A 62 -1.63 0.91 -8.79
C GLN A 62 -0.77 0.43 -7.61
N HIS A 63 0.56 0.62 -7.69
CA HIS A 63 1.45 0.37 -6.55
C HIS A 63 1.11 1.23 -5.33
N SER A 64 0.78 2.51 -5.55
CA SER A 64 0.45 3.41 -4.44
C SER A 64 -0.86 3.02 -3.75
N LEU A 65 -1.85 2.55 -4.51
CA LEU A 65 -3.09 2.04 -3.94
C LEU A 65 -2.88 0.71 -3.21
N LEU A 66 -2.10 -0.21 -3.79
CA LEU A 66 -1.74 -1.46 -3.13
C LEU A 66 -0.92 -1.21 -1.85
N ALA A 67 0.00 -0.25 -1.89
CA ALA A 67 0.77 0.16 -0.73
C ALA A 67 -0.13 0.73 0.39
N TYR A 68 -1.15 1.52 0.04
CA TYR A 68 -2.13 2.01 1.01
C TYR A 68 -2.89 0.86 1.67
N GLN A 69 -3.40 -0.10 0.88
CA GLN A 69 -4.10 -1.27 1.41
C GLN A 69 -3.20 -2.08 2.36
N ILE A 70 -1.97 -2.40 1.94
CA ILE A 70 -1.02 -3.13 2.78
C ILE A 70 -0.71 -2.34 4.06
N PHE A 71 -0.42 -1.05 3.95
CA PHE A 71 -0.14 -0.18 5.09
C PHE A 71 -1.29 -0.20 6.10
N ARG A 72 -2.52 0.01 5.61
CA ARG A 72 -3.73 -0.01 6.44
C ARG A 72 -3.89 -1.35 7.16
N ASP A 73 -3.86 -2.45 6.41
CA ASP A 73 -4.10 -3.79 6.96
C ASP A 73 -3.05 -4.14 8.03
N GLU A 74 -1.76 -3.86 7.77
CA GLU A 74 -0.68 -4.16 8.70
C GLU A 74 -0.73 -3.29 9.97
N ILE A 75 -0.98 -1.98 9.81
CA ILE A 75 -1.05 -1.08 10.98
C ILE A 75 -2.25 -1.40 11.86
N MET A 76 -3.40 -1.75 11.28
CA MET A 76 -4.60 -2.11 12.04
C MET A 76 -4.46 -3.43 12.81
N VAL A 77 -3.62 -4.36 12.36
CA VAL A 77 -3.47 -5.68 12.98
C VAL A 77 -2.30 -5.73 13.97
N GLY A 78 -1.16 -5.16 13.63
CA GLY A 78 0.05 -5.29 14.44
C GLY A 78 1.05 -4.14 14.30
N GLY A 79 0.61 -2.97 13.79
CA GLY A 79 1.40 -1.76 13.78
C GLY A 79 2.63 -1.78 12.88
N PHE A 80 3.52 -0.79 13.08
CA PHE A 80 4.73 -0.65 12.26
C PHE A 80 5.70 -1.81 12.45
N CYS A 81 5.78 -2.40 13.65
CA CYS A 81 6.62 -3.56 13.89
C CYS A 81 6.22 -4.73 12.99
N GLN A 82 4.93 -5.04 12.89
CA GLN A 82 4.41 -6.08 12.01
C GLN A 82 4.64 -5.76 10.54
N LEU A 83 4.31 -4.56 10.11
CA LEU A 83 4.51 -4.09 8.73
C LEU A 83 5.96 -4.31 8.27
N ILE A 84 6.93 -3.98 9.13
CA ILE A 84 8.35 -4.10 8.81
C ILE A 84 8.80 -5.56 8.83
N GLN A 85 8.39 -6.34 9.84
CA GLN A 85 8.75 -7.76 9.97
C GLN A 85 8.12 -8.63 8.87
N ASN A 86 6.96 -8.24 8.35
CA ASN A 86 6.34 -8.86 7.17
C ASN A 86 7.01 -8.45 5.84
N GLY A 87 8.11 -7.68 5.89
CA GLY A 87 8.92 -7.33 4.73
C GLY A 87 8.44 -6.11 3.93
N TYR A 88 7.43 -5.39 4.41
CA TYR A 88 6.89 -4.23 3.70
C TYR A 88 7.60 -2.90 4.00
N GLY A 89 8.58 -2.88 4.93
CA GLY A 89 9.29 -1.67 5.30
C GLY A 89 9.88 -0.92 4.09
N GLY A 90 10.67 -1.61 3.26
CA GLY A 90 11.23 -1.03 2.04
C GLY A 90 10.17 -0.62 1.01
N TYR A 91 9.10 -1.41 0.87
CA TYR A 91 8.02 -1.11 -0.07
C TYR A 91 7.27 0.18 0.30
N ILE A 92 7.07 0.45 1.57
CA ILE A 92 6.38 1.65 2.07
C ILE A 92 7.34 2.85 2.17
N PHE A 93 8.53 2.67 2.74
CA PHE A 93 9.39 3.78 3.13
C PHE A 93 10.44 4.19 2.07
N ASP A 94 10.88 3.28 1.19
CA ASP A 94 11.87 3.59 0.16
C ASP A 94 11.22 4.04 -1.17
N ASN A 95 9.91 3.93 -1.30
CA ASN A 95 9.11 4.39 -2.43
C ASN A 95 8.42 5.72 -2.11
N PRO A 96 7.89 6.44 -3.12
CA PRO A 96 7.29 7.76 -2.91
C PRO A 96 5.90 7.72 -2.26
N PHE A 97 5.54 6.67 -1.53
CA PHE A 97 4.21 6.45 -0.94
C PHE A 97 3.70 7.67 -0.17
N ALA A 98 4.46 8.18 0.81
CA ALA A 98 4.06 9.36 1.58
C ALA A 98 3.82 10.59 0.71
N LYS A 99 4.63 10.80 -0.34
CA LYS A 99 4.47 11.91 -1.29
C LYS A 99 3.20 11.73 -2.12
N VAL A 100 2.90 10.51 -2.54
CA VAL A 100 1.70 10.19 -3.31
C VAL A 100 0.44 10.39 -2.46
N MET A 101 0.43 9.93 -1.22
CA MET A 101 -0.69 10.19 -0.29
C MET A 101 -0.99 11.68 -0.15
N ARG A 102 0.04 12.52 -0.07
CA ARG A 102 -0.15 13.98 -0.09
C ARG A 102 -0.79 14.46 -1.39
N SER A 103 -0.35 13.96 -2.54
CA SER A 103 -0.94 14.36 -3.83
C SER A 103 -2.39 13.90 -4.01
N TRP A 104 -2.81 12.88 -3.27
CA TRP A 104 -4.19 12.40 -3.21
C TRP A 104 -5.03 13.10 -2.13
N GLY A 105 -4.49 14.14 -1.48
CA GLY A 105 -5.20 14.94 -0.48
C GLY A 105 -5.04 14.45 0.96
N ALA A 106 -4.36 13.33 1.21
CA ALA A 106 -4.11 12.79 2.54
C ALA A 106 -2.83 13.37 3.17
N ASP A 107 -2.81 14.69 3.39
CA ASP A 107 -1.63 15.41 3.92
C ASP A 107 -1.19 14.94 5.30
N GLU A 108 -2.13 14.64 6.19
CA GLU A 108 -1.83 14.19 7.55
C GLU A 108 -1.25 12.79 7.55
N LEU A 109 -1.83 11.87 6.76
CA LEU A 109 -1.25 10.54 6.54
C LEU A 109 0.18 10.64 5.99
N SER A 110 0.41 11.51 5.02
CA SER A 110 1.76 11.75 4.48
C SER A 110 2.76 12.16 5.58
N LYS A 111 2.36 13.07 6.45
CA LYS A 111 3.21 13.52 7.58
C LYS A 111 3.48 12.38 8.57
N LEU A 112 2.46 11.60 8.87
CA LEU A 112 2.56 10.42 9.74
C LEU A 112 3.57 9.41 9.17
N VAL A 113 3.45 9.06 7.89
CA VAL A 113 4.37 8.13 7.22
C VAL A 113 5.80 8.67 7.21
N TYR A 114 6.01 10.00 7.00
CA TYR A 114 7.35 10.58 7.10
C TYR A 114 7.93 10.55 8.52
N LYS A 115 7.11 10.68 9.56
CA LYS A 115 7.56 10.50 10.95
C LYS A 115 8.00 9.06 11.20
N ALA A 116 7.18 8.08 10.78
CA ALA A 116 7.51 6.66 10.89
C ALA A 116 8.77 6.30 10.09
N LYS A 117 8.92 6.84 8.90
CA LYS A 117 10.13 6.66 8.07
C LYS A 117 11.40 7.09 8.80
N LYS A 118 11.39 8.19 9.52
CA LYS A 118 12.59 8.64 10.29
C LYS A 118 12.99 7.62 11.34
N ILE A 119 12.03 7.02 12.03
CA ILE A 119 12.28 5.96 13.01
C ILE A 119 12.83 4.73 12.32
N TYR A 120 12.21 4.32 11.21
CA TYR A 120 12.65 3.20 10.38
C TYR A 120 14.07 3.38 9.87
N ASP A 121 14.40 4.52 9.25
CA ASP A 121 15.73 4.77 8.67
C ASP A 121 16.86 4.66 9.70
N VAL A 122 16.63 5.15 10.92
CA VAL A 122 17.61 5.09 12.02
C VAL A 122 17.80 3.66 12.55
N ASN A 123 16.71 2.88 12.62
CA ASN A 123 16.68 1.58 13.28
C ASN A 123 16.59 0.40 12.29
N ARG A 124 16.67 0.64 10.99
CA ARG A 124 16.37 -0.30 9.92
C ARG A 124 17.01 -1.68 10.12
N LYS A 125 18.29 -1.72 10.41
CA LYS A 125 19.04 -2.97 10.56
C LYS A 125 18.51 -3.86 11.69
N ASP A 126 18.00 -3.24 12.75
CA ASP A 126 17.42 -3.98 13.84
C ASP A 126 15.93 -4.29 13.57
N LEU A 127 15.18 -3.34 13.02
CA LEU A 127 13.77 -3.53 12.67
C LEU A 127 13.54 -4.66 11.64
N GLU A 128 14.43 -4.81 10.66
CA GLU A 128 14.34 -5.84 9.60
C GLU A 128 15.05 -7.17 9.97
N LYS A 129 15.67 -7.26 11.14
CA LYS A 129 16.35 -8.48 11.56
C LYS A 129 15.34 -9.62 11.74
N GLU A 130 15.66 -10.81 11.26
CA GLU A 130 14.88 -12.02 11.55
C GLU A 130 14.80 -12.25 13.06
N ARG A 131 13.60 -12.59 13.54
CA ARG A 131 13.29 -12.76 14.96
C ARG A 131 12.51 -14.05 15.21
N THR A 132 12.69 -14.61 16.38
CA THR A 132 11.75 -15.60 16.94
C THR A 132 10.46 -14.91 17.36
N ASP A 133 9.40 -15.65 17.64
CA ASP A 133 8.11 -15.12 18.09
C ASP A 133 8.27 -14.31 19.40
N ASP A 134 9.08 -14.78 20.36
CA ASP A 134 9.34 -14.09 21.61
C ASP A 134 10.12 -12.77 21.39
N GLU A 135 11.10 -12.77 20.48
CA GLU A 135 11.85 -11.57 20.12
C GLU A 135 10.98 -10.57 19.34
N PHE A 136 10.05 -11.07 18.51
CA PHE A 136 9.08 -10.22 17.84
C PHE A 136 8.12 -9.55 18.83
N MET A 137 7.61 -10.29 19.80
CA MET A 137 6.76 -9.71 20.85
C MET A 137 7.51 -8.66 21.67
N ALA A 138 8.81 -8.86 21.93
CA ALA A 138 9.64 -7.89 22.63
C ALA A 138 9.90 -6.59 21.83
N MET A 139 9.74 -6.63 20.49
CA MET A 139 9.86 -5.41 19.66
C MET A 139 8.86 -4.32 20.04
N TYR A 140 7.65 -4.69 20.42
CA TYR A 140 6.62 -3.72 20.78
C TYR A 140 7.04 -2.85 21.99
N GLU A 141 7.67 -3.44 22.98
CA GLU A 141 8.26 -2.69 24.09
C GLU A 141 9.50 -1.88 23.66
N GLN A 142 10.35 -2.46 22.82
CA GLN A 142 11.57 -1.81 22.33
C GLN A 142 11.27 -0.59 21.44
N TYR A 143 10.18 -0.64 20.69
CA TYR A 143 9.79 0.37 19.70
C TYR A 143 8.47 1.07 20.00
N GLU A 144 8.16 1.29 21.31
CA GLU A 144 7.02 2.11 21.77
C GLU A 144 6.94 3.50 21.11
N VAL A 145 8.04 3.93 20.50
CA VAL A 145 8.09 5.20 19.73
C VAL A 145 7.13 5.21 18.54
N PHE A 146 6.64 4.05 18.08
CA PHE A 146 5.61 3.96 17.06
C PHE A 146 4.18 4.13 17.60
N ASP A 147 3.93 3.83 18.86
CA ASP A 147 2.58 3.76 19.44
C ASP A 147 1.76 5.02 19.17
N ALA A 148 2.35 6.20 19.39
CA ALA A 148 1.65 7.47 19.14
C ALA A 148 1.29 7.69 17.67
N LEU A 149 2.05 7.11 16.71
CA LEU A 149 1.75 7.18 15.29
C LEU A 149 0.68 6.16 14.89
N GLU A 150 0.69 5.01 15.53
CA GLU A 150 -0.33 3.97 15.37
C GLU A 150 -1.67 4.47 15.89
N ASP A 151 -1.70 5.05 17.08
CA ASP A 151 -2.90 5.67 17.65
C ASP A 151 -3.44 6.79 16.73
N GLU A 152 -2.56 7.69 16.23
CA GLU A 152 -2.93 8.76 15.28
C GLU A 152 -3.54 8.17 14.00
N PHE A 153 -3.01 7.06 13.50
CA PHE A 153 -3.55 6.39 12.32
C PHE A 153 -4.91 5.76 12.60
N LEU A 154 -5.02 4.98 13.69
CA LEU A 154 -6.26 4.28 14.05
C LEU A 154 -7.43 5.25 14.30
N GLU A 155 -7.16 6.41 14.90
CA GLU A 155 -8.17 7.45 15.13
C GLU A 155 -8.71 8.05 13.83
N LYS A 156 -7.89 8.10 12.76
CA LYS A 156 -8.19 8.76 11.49
C LYS A 156 -8.30 7.82 10.29
N GLU A 157 -8.28 6.53 10.51
CA GLU A 157 -8.22 5.52 9.46
C GLU A 157 -9.38 5.69 8.46
N GLU A 158 -10.60 5.87 8.93
CA GLU A 158 -11.78 6.06 8.06
C GLU A 158 -11.67 7.35 7.23
N GLU A 159 -11.12 8.44 7.80
CA GLU A 159 -10.89 9.69 7.06
C GLU A 159 -9.85 9.50 5.96
N TYR A 160 -8.74 8.83 6.26
CA TYR A 160 -7.71 8.54 5.27
C TYR A 160 -8.21 7.62 4.16
N THR A 161 -8.96 6.58 4.51
CA THR A 161 -9.61 5.67 3.54
C THR A 161 -10.57 6.43 2.63
N ALA A 162 -11.36 7.37 3.19
CA ALA A 162 -12.27 8.20 2.40
C ALA A 162 -11.53 9.08 1.39
N LEU A 163 -10.43 9.71 1.78
CA LEU A 163 -9.62 10.55 0.89
C LEU A 163 -9.01 9.73 -0.25
N VAL A 164 -8.47 8.55 0.05
CA VAL A 164 -7.91 7.64 -0.95
C VAL A 164 -9.00 7.14 -1.89
N ALA A 165 -10.13 6.68 -1.38
CA ALA A 165 -11.25 6.20 -2.19
C ALA A 165 -11.80 7.29 -3.11
N SER A 166 -11.93 8.52 -2.62
CA SER A 166 -12.37 9.68 -3.42
C SER A 166 -11.42 9.95 -4.58
N TYR A 167 -10.11 9.95 -4.32
CA TYR A 167 -9.13 10.13 -5.38
C TYR A 167 -9.20 9.02 -6.43
N VAL A 168 -9.37 7.76 -6.01
CA VAL A 168 -9.50 6.62 -6.93
C VAL A 168 -10.76 6.75 -7.78
N ASP A 169 -11.90 7.13 -7.18
CA ASP A 169 -13.17 7.29 -7.89
C ASP A 169 -13.12 8.42 -8.93
N GLU A 170 -12.43 9.51 -8.63
CA GLU A 170 -12.23 10.63 -9.55
C GLU A 170 -11.25 10.31 -10.70
N HIS A 171 -10.43 9.25 -10.58
CA HIS A 171 -9.36 8.91 -11.51
C HIS A 171 -9.33 7.42 -11.90
N LEU A 172 -10.49 6.78 -12.06
CA LEU A 172 -10.63 5.33 -12.29
C LEU A 172 -9.71 4.77 -13.39
N ASP A 173 -9.50 5.54 -14.44
CA ASP A 173 -8.66 5.18 -15.59
C ASP A 173 -7.17 5.00 -15.25
N LEU A 174 -6.69 5.59 -14.16
CA LEU A 174 -5.33 5.36 -13.65
C LEU A 174 -5.18 4.02 -12.92
N PHE A 175 -6.28 3.45 -12.44
CA PHE A 175 -6.29 2.26 -11.59
C PHE A 175 -6.73 1.00 -12.30
N ALA A 176 -7.74 1.09 -13.17
CA ALA A 176 -8.23 -0.03 -13.96
C ALA A 176 -9.04 0.45 -15.17
N LYS A 177 -9.24 -0.46 -16.14
CA LYS A 177 -10.25 -0.31 -17.19
C LYS A 177 -11.58 -0.80 -16.63
N ILE A 178 -12.56 0.11 -16.55
CA ILE A 178 -13.90 -0.25 -16.10
C ILE A 178 -14.69 -0.85 -17.28
N ILE A 179 -15.24 -2.04 -17.04
CA ILE A 179 -16.04 -2.79 -18.03
C ILE A 179 -17.47 -2.96 -17.50
N LYS A 180 -18.45 -2.89 -18.45
CA LYS A 180 -19.89 -3.04 -18.16
C LYS A 180 -20.30 -4.49 -18.09
#